data_fec88b84070c48e49329d5286167c17d
#
_entry.id   fec88b84070c48e49329d5286167c17d
#
_cell.length_a   1.000
_cell.length_b   1.000
_cell.length_c   1.000
_cell.angle_alpha   90.00
_cell.angle_beta   90.00
_cell.angle_gamma   90.00
#
_symmetry.space_group_name_H-M   'P 1'
#
loop_
_entity.id
_entity.type
_entity.pdbx_description
1 polymer ?
#
loop_
_entity_poly.entity_id
_entity_poly.type
_entity_poly.pdbx_seq_one_letter_code
_entity_poly.pdbx_strand_id
1 'polypeptide(L)'
;PNSQSAHDALANLKWMVAVDLWETETSAFWQSEAGKNYADIDTEVFLLPACSSYEKYGTVTNSGRWMQYRWEALPPKGESRADLQITHELALKLKELYQDENTPAARQINAMSWDYGTDHHPDFDKVAKEINGYDIQTKRQLSGFGELADDGSTACGCWIYCGFYPEEGNLSQRRDNVDNGQSLYSNWSWVWPMNRRVLYNRASCDLNGKPYNEEKALIWWDETKQEWTGYDVPDFIKTTKPTDPAGSKPFCSLPY
;
A
#
# COMPACT_ATOMS: atom_id res chain seq x y z
N PRO A 1 -22.99 3.89 7.24
CA PRO A 1 -22.47 5.26 7.30
C PRO A 1 -23.65 6.24 7.31
N ASN A 2 -23.51 7.35 8.06
CA ASN A 2 -24.53 8.39 8.12
C ASN A 2 -24.14 9.51 7.15
N SER A 3 -24.65 9.49 5.92
CA SER A 3 -24.35 10.48 4.89
C SER A 3 -24.77 11.89 5.29
N GLN A 4 -25.91 12.04 5.98
CA GLN A 4 -26.37 13.33 6.45
C GLN A 4 -25.37 14.00 7.41
N SER A 5 -24.85 13.23 8.37
CA SER A 5 -23.82 13.73 9.29
C SER A 5 -22.53 14.14 8.58
N ALA A 6 -22.15 13.42 7.51
CA ALA A 6 -21.00 13.80 6.69
C ALA A 6 -21.24 15.11 5.93
N HIS A 7 -22.42 15.29 5.31
CA HIS A 7 -22.80 16.51 4.64
C HIS A 7 -22.81 17.73 5.58
N ASP A 8 -23.41 17.55 6.76
CA ASP A 8 -23.44 18.62 7.77
C ASP A 8 -22.03 19.01 8.22
N ALA A 9 -21.14 18.02 8.36
CA ALA A 9 -19.75 18.28 8.73
C ALA A 9 -19.00 19.02 7.61
N LEU A 10 -19.17 18.63 6.34
CA LEU A 10 -18.55 19.29 5.19
C LEU A 10 -19.04 20.73 5.03
N ALA A 11 -20.32 21.00 5.29
CA ALA A 11 -20.89 22.34 5.23
C ALA A 11 -20.37 23.29 6.34
N ASN A 12 -19.71 22.77 7.36
CA ASN A 12 -19.12 23.57 8.44
C ASN A 12 -17.60 23.80 8.29
N LEU A 13 -16.99 23.35 7.19
CA LEU A 13 -15.60 23.63 6.89
C LEU A 13 -15.41 25.05 6.38
N LYS A 14 -14.25 25.64 6.63
CA LYS A 14 -13.85 26.89 5.97
C LYS A 14 -13.46 26.64 4.51
N TRP A 15 -12.71 25.54 4.31
CA TRP A 15 -12.28 25.12 2.98
C TRP A 15 -12.09 23.59 2.94
N MET A 16 -12.18 23.04 1.76
CA MET A 16 -11.98 21.63 1.46
C MET A 16 -11.18 21.49 0.17
N VAL A 17 -10.24 20.58 0.12
CA VAL A 17 -9.54 20.19 -1.12
C VAL A 17 -9.99 18.79 -1.49
N ALA A 18 -10.56 18.64 -2.67
CA ALA A 18 -10.89 17.37 -3.28
C ALA A 18 -9.93 17.11 -4.45
N VAL A 19 -9.25 15.97 -4.41
CA VAL A 19 -8.36 15.52 -5.48
C VAL A 19 -8.98 14.28 -6.09
N ASP A 20 -9.56 14.40 -7.28
CA ASP A 20 -10.34 13.32 -7.88
C ASP A 20 -10.27 13.34 -9.41
N LEU A 21 -10.72 12.27 -10.03
CA LEU A 21 -10.78 12.12 -11.50
C LEU A 21 -11.88 13.00 -12.12
N TRP A 22 -12.92 13.24 -11.38
CA TRP A 22 -14.08 14.07 -11.75
C TRP A 22 -14.78 14.60 -10.51
N GLU A 23 -15.75 15.44 -10.70
CA GLU A 23 -16.60 15.93 -9.63
C GLU A 23 -17.48 14.80 -9.09
N THR A 24 -17.17 14.37 -7.86
CA THR A 24 -17.89 13.31 -7.15
C THR A 24 -18.92 13.88 -6.19
N GLU A 25 -19.80 13.03 -5.64
CA GLU A 25 -20.76 13.43 -4.60
C GLU A 25 -20.09 14.10 -3.39
N THR A 26 -18.86 13.69 -3.06
CA THR A 26 -18.11 14.29 -1.95
C THR A 26 -17.60 15.68 -2.32
N SER A 27 -17.03 15.84 -3.52
CA SER A 27 -16.50 17.13 -3.97
C SER A 27 -17.59 18.12 -4.32
N ALA A 28 -18.81 17.65 -4.61
CA ALA A 28 -19.99 18.44 -4.93
C ALA A 28 -21.10 18.28 -3.88
N PHE A 29 -20.72 18.08 -2.62
CA PHE A 29 -21.66 17.75 -1.54
C PHE A 29 -22.81 18.75 -1.40
N TRP A 30 -22.59 20.01 -1.73
CA TRP A 30 -23.61 21.06 -1.70
C TRP A 30 -24.75 20.86 -2.72
N GLN A 31 -24.54 20.04 -3.76
CA GLN A 31 -25.53 19.78 -4.81
C GLN A 31 -26.53 18.68 -4.41
N SER A 32 -26.21 17.86 -3.43
CA SER A 32 -26.94 16.63 -3.13
C SER A 32 -28.14 16.80 -2.20
N GLU A 33 -28.34 17.98 -1.63
CA GLU A 33 -29.39 18.18 -0.65
C GLU A 33 -30.65 18.84 -1.23
N ALA A 34 -31.65 18.02 -1.50
CA ALA A 34 -32.98 18.49 -1.84
C ALA A 34 -33.55 19.39 -0.72
N GLY A 35 -33.67 20.67 -0.99
CA GLY A 35 -34.27 21.65 -0.10
C GLY A 35 -33.31 22.52 0.72
N LYS A 36 -32.02 22.34 0.65
CA LYS A 36 -31.04 23.30 1.19
C LYS A 36 -30.66 24.35 0.14
N ASN A 37 -30.51 25.58 0.60
CA ASN A 37 -30.03 26.68 -0.23
C ASN A 37 -28.49 26.65 -0.23
N TYR A 38 -27.89 26.50 -1.39
CA TYR A 38 -26.42 26.51 -1.54
C TYR A 38 -25.77 27.79 -1.01
N ALA A 39 -26.53 28.91 -1.04
CA ALA A 39 -26.06 30.19 -0.54
C ALA A 39 -25.79 30.22 0.97
N ASP A 40 -26.29 29.23 1.69
CA ASP A 40 -26.08 29.10 3.14
C ASP A 40 -24.84 28.28 3.48
N ILE A 41 -24.07 27.78 2.49
CA ILE A 41 -22.86 27.01 2.66
C ILE A 41 -21.64 27.85 2.30
N ASP A 42 -20.84 28.21 3.30
CA ASP A 42 -19.64 29.03 3.15
C ASP A 42 -18.36 28.25 2.87
N THR A 43 -18.44 26.94 2.75
CA THR A 43 -17.27 26.09 2.48
C THR A 43 -16.72 26.36 1.09
N GLU A 44 -15.47 26.85 1.00
CA GLU A 44 -14.75 26.98 -0.25
C GLU A 44 -14.18 25.61 -0.67
N VAL A 45 -14.50 25.15 -1.88
CA VAL A 45 -14.06 23.84 -2.40
C VAL A 45 -13.07 24.02 -3.54
N PHE A 46 -11.87 23.45 -3.36
CA PHE A 46 -10.84 23.33 -4.40
C PHE A 46 -10.90 21.93 -4.99
N LEU A 47 -11.32 21.81 -6.24
CA LEU A 47 -11.32 20.56 -6.98
C LEU A 47 -10.06 20.49 -7.85
N LEU A 48 -9.15 19.57 -7.52
CA LEU A 48 -7.89 19.37 -8.24
C LEU A 48 -7.97 18.09 -9.07
N PRO A 49 -7.60 18.12 -10.36
CA PRO A 49 -7.70 16.95 -11.21
C PRO A 49 -6.58 15.95 -10.95
N ALA A 50 -6.94 14.69 -10.70
CA ALA A 50 -6.03 13.57 -10.54
C ALA A 50 -5.98 12.70 -11.80
N CYS A 51 -4.85 12.00 -11.99
CA CYS A 51 -4.69 11.02 -13.05
C CYS A 51 -5.44 9.72 -12.75
N SER A 52 -5.99 9.12 -13.77
CA SER A 52 -6.49 7.75 -13.72
C SER A 52 -5.35 6.72 -13.55
N SER A 53 -5.71 5.48 -13.29
CA SER A 53 -4.74 4.38 -13.16
C SER A 53 -3.91 4.12 -14.41
N TYR A 54 -4.39 4.54 -15.58
CA TYR A 54 -3.72 4.34 -16.87
C TYR A 54 -2.76 5.47 -17.24
N GLU A 55 -2.85 6.58 -16.53
CA GLU A 55 -2.12 7.82 -16.80
C GLU A 55 -0.95 8.05 -15.83
N LYS A 56 -0.54 7.01 -15.10
CA LYS A 56 0.54 7.12 -14.11
C LYS A 56 1.27 5.82 -13.89
N TYR A 57 2.54 5.92 -13.52
CA TYR A 57 3.31 4.83 -12.96
C TYR A 57 2.93 4.61 -11.50
N GLY A 58 3.16 3.40 -11.01
CA GLY A 58 3.03 3.11 -9.61
C GLY A 58 2.71 1.67 -9.30
N THR A 59 2.48 1.41 -8.04
CA THR A 59 2.13 0.08 -7.55
C THR A 59 0.74 0.09 -6.94
N VAL A 60 0.10 -1.06 -6.96
CA VAL A 60 -1.13 -1.31 -6.22
C VAL A 60 -0.97 -2.57 -5.39
N THR A 61 -1.39 -2.49 -4.14
CA THR A 61 -1.37 -3.61 -3.21
C THR A 61 -2.78 -3.96 -2.79
N ASN A 62 -3.09 -5.23 -2.71
CA ASN A 62 -4.39 -5.73 -2.25
C ASN A 62 -4.28 -6.47 -0.90
N SER A 63 -5.42 -6.90 -0.36
CA SER A 63 -5.50 -7.66 0.89
C SER A 63 -4.76 -9.01 0.86
N GLY A 64 -4.49 -9.55 -0.32
CA GLY A 64 -3.66 -10.73 -0.52
C GLY A 64 -2.16 -10.45 -0.42
N ARG A 65 -1.78 -9.19 -0.18
CA ARG A 65 -0.39 -8.73 -0.06
C ARG A 65 0.44 -8.93 -1.32
N TRP A 66 -0.21 -8.79 -2.44
CA TRP A 66 0.40 -8.72 -3.74
C TRP A 66 0.62 -7.27 -4.10
N MET A 67 1.84 -6.92 -4.48
CA MET A 67 2.18 -5.61 -5.02
C MET A 67 2.43 -5.75 -6.52
N GLN A 68 1.58 -5.15 -7.31
CA GLN A 68 1.67 -5.14 -8.76
C GLN A 68 2.09 -3.78 -9.26
N TYR A 69 3.04 -3.75 -10.19
CA TYR A 69 3.46 -2.54 -10.85
C TYR A 69 2.57 -2.24 -12.06
N ARG A 70 2.29 -0.98 -12.25
CA ARG A 70 1.60 -0.45 -13.42
C ARG A 70 2.50 0.56 -14.12
N TRP A 71 2.58 0.41 -15.43
CA TRP A 71 3.21 1.40 -16.30
C TRP A 71 2.17 2.41 -16.76
N GLU A 72 2.60 3.62 -16.99
CA GLU A 72 1.81 4.61 -17.70
C GLU A 72 1.51 4.12 -19.11
N ALA A 73 0.23 4.03 -19.45
CA ALA A 73 -0.23 3.60 -20.78
C ALA A 73 -0.59 4.80 -21.65
N LEU A 74 -0.99 5.90 -21.04
CA LEU A 74 -1.39 7.15 -21.66
C LEU A 74 -0.83 8.32 -20.86
N PRO A 75 -0.45 9.44 -21.50
CA PRO A 75 -0.05 10.63 -20.75
C PRO A 75 -1.24 11.21 -19.96
N PRO A 76 -0.99 11.90 -18.85
CA PRO A 76 -2.02 12.63 -18.12
C PRO A 76 -2.85 13.55 -19.00
N LYS A 77 -4.15 13.55 -18.81
CA LYS A 77 -5.06 14.36 -19.61
C LYS A 77 -5.26 15.75 -19.02
N GLY A 78 -5.07 16.78 -19.84
CA GLY A 78 -5.27 18.18 -19.43
C GLY A 78 -4.30 18.58 -18.32
N GLU A 79 -4.82 19.06 -17.20
CA GLU A 79 -4.03 19.48 -16.03
C GLU A 79 -3.97 18.41 -14.94
N SER A 80 -4.44 17.18 -15.22
CA SER A 80 -4.43 16.11 -14.23
C SER A 80 -2.99 15.68 -13.91
N ARG A 81 -2.78 15.31 -12.64
CA ARG A 81 -1.47 14.92 -12.12
C ARG A 81 -1.54 13.60 -11.36
N ALA A 82 -0.43 12.87 -11.39
CA ALA A 82 -0.30 11.66 -10.60
C ALA A 82 -0.23 11.97 -9.10
N ASP A 83 -0.73 11.06 -8.25
CA ASP A 83 -0.76 11.25 -6.80
C ASP A 83 0.64 11.57 -6.24
N LEU A 84 1.65 10.86 -6.73
CA LEU A 84 3.04 11.11 -6.31
C LEU A 84 3.52 12.51 -6.72
N GLN A 85 3.16 12.97 -7.92
CA GLN A 85 3.49 14.31 -8.39
C GLN A 85 2.80 15.38 -7.52
N ILE A 86 1.51 15.21 -7.23
CA ILE A 86 0.75 16.13 -6.37
C ILE A 86 1.40 16.23 -4.98
N THR A 87 1.74 15.08 -4.39
CA THR A 87 2.40 15.03 -3.08
C THR A 87 3.78 15.67 -3.10
N HIS A 88 4.55 15.41 -4.17
CA HIS A 88 5.89 15.97 -4.35
C HIS A 88 5.87 17.49 -4.47
N GLU A 89 5.02 18.04 -5.33
CA GLU A 89 4.87 19.48 -5.51
C GLU A 89 4.40 20.17 -4.22
N LEU A 90 3.46 19.54 -3.50
CA LEU A 90 3.01 20.04 -2.20
C LEU A 90 4.17 20.09 -1.19
N ALA A 91 4.99 19.05 -1.11
CA ALA A 91 6.14 19.00 -0.21
C ALA A 91 7.18 20.08 -0.54
N LEU A 92 7.50 20.24 -1.82
CA LEU A 92 8.42 21.31 -2.27
C LEU A 92 7.86 22.69 -1.92
N LYS A 93 6.57 22.91 -2.16
CA LYS A 93 5.94 24.19 -1.84
C LYS A 93 5.88 24.48 -0.35
N LEU A 94 5.65 23.48 0.47
CA LEU A 94 5.73 23.62 1.93
C LEU A 94 7.16 23.98 2.36
N LYS A 95 8.17 23.32 1.84
CA LYS A 95 9.58 23.66 2.15
C LYS A 95 9.92 25.10 1.73
N GLU A 96 9.48 25.55 0.58
CA GLU A 96 9.64 26.93 0.12
C GLU A 96 8.96 27.93 1.08
N LEU A 97 7.71 27.69 1.47
CA LEU A 97 6.94 28.60 2.32
C LEU A 97 7.49 28.70 3.75
N TYR A 98 8.09 27.62 4.26
CA TYR A 98 8.57 27.53 5.65
C TYR A 98 10.10 27.75 5.78
N GLN A 99 10.82 27.98 4.67
CA GLN A 99 12.29 28.03 4.67
C GLN A 99 12.86 29.06 5.66
N ASP A 100 12.23 30.20 5.78
CA ASP A 100 12.70 31.33 6.62
C ASP A 100 11.99 31.40 7.99
N GLU A 101 11.11 30.45 8.27
CA GLU A 101 10.38 30.41 9.53
C GLU A 101 11.08 29.56 10.59
N ASN A 102 10.87 29.92 11.89
CA ASN A 102 11.44 29.21 13.04
C ASN A 102 10.38 28.72 14.02
N THR A 103 9.25 28.27 13.51
CA THR A 103 8.21 27.59 14.30
C THR A 103 8.56 26.12 14.53
N PRO A 104 7.97 25.40 15.49
CA PRO A 104 8.18 23.97 15.61
C PRO A 104 7.84 23.18 14.32
N ALA A 105 6.78 23.57 13.64
CA ALA A 105 6.40 22.98 12.35
C ALA A 105 7.44 23.26 11.26
N ALA A 106 7.90 24.50 11.15
CA ALA A 106 8.95 24.89 10.18
C ALA A 106 10.24 24.09 10.36
N ARG A 107 10.67 23.90 11.62
CA ARG A 107 11.88 23.11 11.90
C ARG A 107 11.75 21.66 11.40
N GLN A 108 10.58 21.05 11.56
CA GLN A 108 10.35 19.68 11.07
C GLN A 108 10.29 19.63 9.55
N ILE A 109 9.57 20.55 8.91
CA ILE A 109 9.46 20.64 7.45
C ILE A 109 10.85 20.89 6.82
N ASN A 110 11.63 21.82 7.38
CA ASN A 110 12.95 22.15 6.87
C ASN A 110 13.98 21.04 7.10
N ALA A 111 13.86 20.27 8.18
CA ALA A 111 14.71 19.12 8.47
C ALA A 111 14.40 17.89 7.62
N MET A 112 13.22 17.84 7.00
CA MET A 112 12.83 16.72 6.15
C MET A 112 13.68 16.68 4.89
N SER A 113 14.39 15.57 4.64
CA SER A 113 15.02 15.30 3.36
C SER A 113 13.93 14.98 2.34
N TRP A 114 13.99 15.62 1.16
CA TRP A 114 13.01 15.39 0.08
C TRP A 114 13.75 15.40 -1.25
N ASP A 115 14.60 14.40 -1.45
CA ASP A 115 15.45 14.27 -2.66
C ASP A 115 14.85 13.26 -3.64
N TYR A 116 13.60 13.49 -4.07
CA TYR A 116 12.90 12.62 -5.01
C TYR A 116 12.81 13.19 -6.43
N GLY A 117 13.64 14.12 -6.78
CA GLY A 117 13.61 14.76 -8.09
C GLY A 117 13.41 16.26 -8.00
N THR A 118 13.21 16.89 -9.14
CA THR A 118 13.04 18.33 -9.26
C THR A 118 11.65 18.67 -9.79
N ASP A 119 11.08 19.77 -9.29
CA ASP A 119 9.85 20.37 -9.80
C ASP A 119 8.67 19.39 -9.91
N HIS A 120 8.23 19.14 -11.14
CA HIS A 120 7.03 18.37 -11.44
C HIS A 120 7.31 16.87 -11.72
N HIS A 121 8.56 16.42 -11.60
CA HIS A 121 8.95 15.07 -11.99
C HIS A 121 9.62 14.32 -10.83
N PRO A 122 8.83 13.74 -9.91
CA PRO A 122 9.39 12.91 -8.85
C PRO A 122 10.01 11.63 -9.41
N ASP A 123 11.14 11.23 -8.85
CA ASP A 123 11.83 9.98 -9.16
C ASP A 123 11.14 8.83 -8.42
N PHE A 124 10.37 8.03 -9.15
CA PHE A 124 9.65 6.88 -8.60
C PHE A 124 10.57 5.83 -7.99
N ASP A 125 11.75 5.62 -8.58
CA ASP A 125 12.69 4.62 -8.08
C ASP A 125 13.32 5.05 -6.75
N LYS A 126 13.63 6.32 -6.58
CA LYS A 126 14.08 6.84 -5.28
C LYS A 126 13.05 6.64 -4.18
N VAL A 127 11.78 6.97 -4.46
CA VAL A 127 10.67 6.76 -3.51
C VAL A 127 10.50 5.27 -3.21
N ALA A 128 10.51 4.42 -4.23
CA ALA A 128 10.36 2.98 -4.08
C ALA A 128 11.50 2.37 -3.25
N LYS A 129 12.74 2.78 -3.49
CA LYS A 129 13.91 2.35 -2.72
C LYS A 129 13.88 2.77 -1.26
N GLU A 130 13.35 3.96 -0.97
CA GLU A 130 13.15 4.37 0.42
C GLU A 130 12.05 3.58 1.11
N ILE A 131 10.94 3.31 0.41
CA ILE A 131 9.87 2.44 0.93
C ILE A 131 10.43 1.04 1.22
N ASN A 132 11.24 0.47 0.31
CA ASN A 132 11.89 -0.82 0.48
C ASN A 132 12.78 -0.87 1.72
N GLY A 133 13.58 0.14 1.91
CA GLY A 133 14.56 0.21 2.99
C GLY A 133 15.99 -0.16 2.56
N TYR A 134 16.93 0.43 3.29
CA TYR A 134 18.34 0.38 2.97
C TYR A 134 19.23 0.43 4.21
N ASP A 135 20.44 -0.04 4.07
CA ASP A 135 21.52 0.19 5.04
C ASP A 135 21.95 1.67 4.99
N ILE A 136 21.99 2.32 6.15
CA ILE A 136 22.23 3.77 6.24
C ILE A 136 23.63 4.17 5.79
N GLN A 137 24.63 3.33 6.06
CA GLN A 137 26.04 3.63 5.73
C GLN A 137 26.35 3.36 4.26
N THR A 138 25.97 2.18 3.78
CA THR A 138 26.34 1.72 2.43
C THR A 138 25.32 2.13 1.37
N LYS A 139 24.11 2.49 1.77
CA LYS A 139 22.95 2.72 0.89
C LYS A 139 22.47 1.49 0.12
N ARG A 140 23.00 0.30 0.47
CA ARG A 140 22.55 -0.98 -0.09
C ARG A 140 21.08 -1.20 0.22
N GLN A 141 20.30 -1.59 -0.78
CA GLN A 141 18.90 -1.95 -0.62
C GLN A 141 18.76 -3.27 0.14
N LEU A 142 17.81 -3.34 1.06
CA LEU A 142 17.54 -4.55 1.82
C LEU A 142 16.78 -5.57 0.98
N SER A 143 17.11 -6.84 1.14
CA SER A 143 16.45 -7.93 0.42
C SER A 143 15.16 -8.42 1.09
N GLY A 144 14.90 -7.99 2.32
CA GLY A 144 13.69 -8.32 3.06
C GLY A 144 13.66 -7.74 4.45
N PHE A 145 12.48 -7.76 5.05
CA PHE A 145 12.25 -7.18 6.38
C PHE A 145 13.06 -7.86 7.51
N GLY A 146 13.57 -9.06 7.28
CA GLY A 146 14.47 -9.73 8.24
C GLY A 146 15.83 -9.09 8.39
N GLU A 147 16.21 -8.18 7.46
CA GLU A 147 17.46 -7.40 7.54
C GLU A 147 17.27 -6.07 8.29
N LEU A 148 16.03 -5.69 8.62
CA LEU A 148 15.77 -4.48 9.41
C LEU A 148 16.29 -4.66 10.83
N ALA A 149 16.99 -3.65 11.32
CA ALA A 149 17.55 -3.57 12.65
C ALA A 149 17.01 -2.36 13.41
N ASP A 150 16.85 -2.49 14.72
CA ASP A 150 16.35 -1.43 15.61
C ASP A 150 17.47 -0.60 16.26
N ASP A 151 18.71 -0.83 15.84
CA ASP A 151 19.90 -0.13 16.32
C ASP A 151 20.24 1.15 15.54
N GLY A 152 19.42 1.51 14.54
CA GLY A 152 19.61 2.67 13.68
C GLY A 152 20.58 2.44 12.50
N SER A 153 21.01 1.20 12.23
CA SER A 153 21.86 0.89 11.06
C SER A 153 21.06 0.78 9.76
N THR A 154 19.75 0.59 9.85
CA THR A 154 18.86 0.50 8.70
C THR A 154 17.74 1.52 8.76
N ALA A 155 17.22 1.92 7.60
CA ALA A 155 16.04 2.76 7.44
C ALA A 155 15.06 2.12 6.45
N CYS A 156 13.76 2.36 6.66
CA CYS A 156 12.72 1.83 5.79
C CYS A 156 11.48 2.73 5.88
N GLY A 157 10.91 3.10 4.75
CA GLY A 157 9.67 3.87 4.74
C GLY A 157 8.45 3.05 5.19
N CYS A 158 8.41 1.76 4.86
CA CYS A 158 7.36 0.87 5.31
C CYS A 158 7.83 -0.59 5.36
N TRP A 159 8.06 -1.11 6.55
CA TRP A 159 8.63 -2.43 6.79
C TRP A 159 7.90 -3.59 6.07
N ILE A 160 6.57 -3.50 5.90
CA ILE A 160 5.79 -4.56 5.26
C ILE A 160 6.12 -4.71 3.77
N TYR A 161 6.68 -3.68 3.14
CA TYR A 161 7.12 -3.70 1.76
C TYR A 161 8.63 -3.93 1.60
N CYS A 162 9.36 -4.12 2.71
CA CYS A 162 10.79 -4.39 2.64
C CYS A 162 11.06 -5.70 1.88
N GLY A 163 11.89 -5.60 0.85
CA GLY A 163 12.23 -6.70 -0.06
C GLY A 163 11.56 -6.64 -1.43
N PHE A 164 10.71 -5.64 -1.70
CA PHE A 164 10.13 -5.51 -3.05
C PHE A 164 11.06 -4.84 -4.05
N TYR A 165 12.07 -4.09 -3.57
CA TYR A 165 13.05 -3.43 -4.42
C TYR A 165 14.50 -3.67 -3.92
N PRO A 166 14.97 -4.93 -3.88
CA PRO A 166 16.37 -5.22 -3.54
C PRO A 166 17.34 -4.72 -4.61
N GLU A 167 18.64 -5.01 -4.45
CA GLU A 167 19.68 -4.61 -5.42
C GLU A 167 19.45 -5.17 -6.83
N GLU A 168 18.77 -6.30 -6.94
CA GLU A 168 18.41 -6.92 -8.23
C GLU A 168 17.34 -6.12 -9.01
N GLY A 169 16.67 -5.19 -8.36
CA GLY A 169 15.67 -4.32 -8.98
C GLY A 169 14.25 -4.47 -8.45
N ASN A 170 13.31 -3.83 -9.10
CA ASN A 170 11.90 -3.76 -8.67
C ASN A 170 11.15 -5.07 -8.94
N LEU A 171 10.97 -5.89 -7.92
CA LEU A 171 10.32 -7.19 -8.02
C LEU A 171 8.81 -7.09 -8.28
N SER A 172 8.19 -5.94 -8.03
CA SER A 172 6.78 -5.72 -8.38
C SER A 172 6.51 -5.74 -9.89
N GLN A 173 7.58 -5.54 -10.68
CA GLN A 173 7.52 -5.57 -12.15
C GLN A 173 7.59 -6.98 -12.74
N ARG A 174 7.79 -8.01 -11.94
CA ARG A 174 7.89 -9.40 -12.42
C ARG A 174 6.60 -9.83 -13.10
N ARG A 175 6.74 -10.67 -14.16
CA ARG A 175 5.64 -11.20 -14.96
C ARG A 175 5.95 -12.63 -15.43
N ASP A 176 6.22 -13.51 -14.46
CA ASP A 176 6.39 -14.93 -14.76
C ASP A 176 5.45 -15.80 -13.90
N ASN A 177 5.17 -17.01 -14.38
CA ASN A 177 4.25 -17.94 -13.74
C ASN A 177 4.97 -19.06 -13.01
N VAL A 178 6.21 -18.85 -12.58
CA VAL A 178 6.95 -19.83 -11.82
C VAL A 178 6.32 -19.98 -10.43
N ASP A 179 5.90 -21.19 -10.11
CA ASP A 179 5.45 -21.55 -8.76
C ASP A 179 6.66 -21.74 -7.85
N ASN A 180 6.87 -20.82 -6.93
CA ASN A 180 7.90 -20.90 -5.91
C ASN A 180 7.38 -21.43 -4.57
N GLY A 181 6.14 -21.93 -4.53
CA GLY A 181 5.51 -22.50 -3.33
C GLY A 181 4.95 -21.48 -2.34
N GLN A 182 5.02 -20.20 -2.62
CA GLN A 182 4.48 -19.16 -1.71
C GLN A 182 3.00 -18.87 -1.93
N SER A 183 2.57 -18.82 -3.18
CA SER A 183 1.17 -18.64 -3.59
C SER A 183 1.06 -18.88 -5.09
N LEU A 184 -0.17 -18.91 -5.59
CA LEU A 184 -0.40 -18.98 -7.03
C LEU A 184 0.18 -17.76 -7.73
N TYR A 185 1.04 -17.97 -8.73
CA TYR A 185 1.67 -16.92 -9.54
C TYR A 185 2.44 -15.86 -8.72
N SER A 186 3.14 -16.27 -7.68
CA SER A 186 3.89 -15.35 -6.80
C SER A 186 4.94 -14.51 -7.52
N ASN A 187 5.47 -14.98 -8.66
CA ASN A 187 6.39 -14.22 -9.50
C ASN A 187 5.71 -13.37 -10.58
N TRP A 188 4.39 -13.30 -10.61
CA TRP A 188 3.67 -12.34 -11.45
C TRP A 188 3.69 -10.91 -10.89
N SER A 189 4.18 -10.72 -9.70
CA SER A 189 4.34 -9.46 -8.98
C SER A 189 5.32 -9.69 -7.82
N TRP A 190 5.43 -8.74 -6.92
CA TRP A 190 6.02 -9.03 -5.63
C TRP A 190 4.93 -9.49 -4.66
N VAL A 191 5.21 -10.57 -3.95
CA VAL A 191 4.34 -11.08 -2.89
C VAL A 191 5.11 -10.99 -1.58
N TRP A 192 4.51 -10.43 -0.56
CA TRP A 192 5.14 -10.36 0.75
C TRP A 192 5.52 -11.79 1.22
N PRO A 193 6.80 -12.02 1.59
CA PRO A 193 7.30 -13.39 1.79
C PRO A 193 6.55 -14.21 2.84
N MET A 194 6.03 -13.56 3.87
CA MET A 194 5.20 -14.23 4.87
C MET A 194 3.79 -14.48 4.36
N ASN A 195 3.37 -13.75 3.34
CA ASN A 195 2.05 -13.80 2.70
C ASN A 195 0.89 -14.12 3.66
N ARG A 196 0.92 -13.53 4.84
CA ARG A 196 -0.06 -13.77 5.89
C ARG A 196 -1.12 -12.70 5.87
N ARG A 197 -2.34 -13.14 5.79
CA ARG A 197 -3.53 -12.28 5.89
C ARG A 197 -4.09 -12.29 7.31
N VAL A 198 -5.02 -11.40 7.59
CA VAL A 198 -5.77 -11.41 8.85
C VAL A 198 -6.63 -12.67 8.97
N LEU A 199 -7.17 -13.14 7.84
CA LEU A 199 -7.91 -14.41 7.73
C LEU A 199 -7.10 -15.35 6.84
N TYR A 200 -6.60 -16.41 7.42
CA TYR A 200 -5.86 -17.46 6.70
C TYR A 200 -6.78 -18.63 6.40
N ASN A 201 -6.65 -19.21 5.20
CA ASN A 201 -7.28 -20.48 4.91
C ASN A 201 -6.77 -21.60 5.82
N ARG A 202 -5.52 -21.51 6.32
CA ARG A 202 -5.02 -22.42 7.34
C ARG A 202 -5.80 -22.37 8.65
N ALA A 203 -6.45 -21.28 9.00
CA ALA A 203 -7.30 -21.18 10.20
C ALA A 203 -8.51 -22.13 10.17
N SER A 204 -8.80 -22.74 9.01
CA SER A 204 -9.76 -23.84 8.88
C SER A 204 -9.28 -25.18 9.42
N CYS A 205 -8.02 -25.28 9.86
CA CYS A 205 -7.38 -26.48 10.33
C CYS A 205 -6.87 -26.36 11.77
N ASP A 206 -6.72 -27.48 12.43
CA ASP A 206 -6.00 -27.59 13.69
C ASP A 206 -4.49 -27.34 13.51
N LEU A 207 -3.74 -27.39 14.61
CA LEU A 207 -2.28 -27.16 14.59
C LEU A 207 -1.50 -28.26 13.85
N ASN A 208 -2.10 -29.42 13.60
CA ASN A 208 -1.52 -30.52 12.84
C ASN A 208 -1.89 -30.49 11.36
N GLY A 209 -2.68 -29.49 10.94
CA GLY A 209 -3.13 -29.36 9.56
C GLY A 209 -4.34 -30.21 9.19
N LYS A 210 -5.07 -30.73 10.19
CA LYS A 210 -6.31 -31.43 9.95
C LYS A 210 -7.48 -30.42 9.97
N PRO A 211 -8.39 -30.42 8.95
CA PRO A 211 -9.57 -29.56 8.96
C PRO A 211 -10.46 -29.78 10.17
N TYR A 212 -10.97 -28.72 10.77
CA TYR A 212 -11.98 -28.81 11.84
C TYR A 212 -13.30 -29.40 11.36
N ASN A 213 -13.61 -29.21 10.09
CA ASN A 213 -14.78 -29.76 9.43
C ASN A 213 -14.38 -30.23 8.02
N GLU A 214 -14.49 -31.52 7.76
CA GLU A 214 -14.11 -32.11 6.47
C GLU A 214 -15.00 -31.66 5.32
N GLU A 215 -16.30 -31.40 5.57
CA GLU A 215 -17.22 -30.91 4.54
C GLU A 215 -16.97 -29.44 4.15
N LYS A 216 -16.31 -28.69 5.03
CA LYS A 216 -15.98 -27.26 4.83
C LYS A 216 -14.47 -27.05 4.75
N ALA A 217 -13.70 -28.11 4.47
CA ALA A 217 -12.26 -28.01 4.35
C ALA A 217 -11.89 -27.05 3.21
N LEU A 218 -10.97 -26.15 3.49
CA LEU A 218 -10.36 -25.28 2.48
C LEU A 218 -9.01 -25.83 2.06
N ILE A 219 -8.15 -26.10 3.04
CA ILE A 219 -6.83 -26.71 2.85
C ILE A 219 -6.60 -27.74 3.96
N TRP A 220 -5.61 -28.61 3.76
CA TRP A 220 -5.13 -29.57 4.78
C TRP A 220 -3.67 -29.92 4.50
N TRP A 221 -3.01 -30.47 5.52
CA TRP A 221 -1.67 -31.02 5.36
C TRP A 221 -1.74 -32.42 4.77
N ASP A 222 -1.02 -32.67 3.67
CA ASP A 222 -0.88 -33.96 3.03
C ASP A 222 0.45 -34.61 3.46
N GLU A 223 0.38 -35.60 4.34
CA GLU A 223 1.57 -36.29 4.85
C GLU A 223 2.34 -37.04 3.77
N THR A 224 1.66 -37.45 2.69
CA THR A 224 2.32 -38.19 1.60
C THR A 224 3.14 -37.25 0.74
N LYS A 225 2.58 -36.08 0.44
CA LYS A 225 3.22 -35.04 -0.39
C LYS A 225 4.13 -34.14 0.41
N GLN A 226 4.04 -34.14 1.75
CA GLN A 226 4.72 -33.21 2.65
C GLN A 226 4.45 -31.75 2.28
N GLU A 227 3.20 -31.45 1.95
CA GLU A 227 2.77 -30.10 1.61
C GLU A 227 1.30 -29.84 1.99
N TRP A 228 0.96 -28.57 2.14
CA TRP A 228 -0.43 -28.14 2.23
C TRP A 228 -1.10 -28.25 0.87
N THR A 229 -2.28 -28.85 0.84
CA THR A 229 -3.10 -29.00 -0.36
C THR A 229 -4.56 -28.70 -0.01
N GLY A 230 -5.44 -28.66 -0.98
CA GLY A 230 -6.87 -28.46 -0.75
C GLY A 230 -7.60 -27.89 -1.95
N TYR A 231 -8.77 -27.35 -1.67
CA TYR A 231 -9.64 -26.69 -2.66
C TYR A 231 -9.29 -25.21 -2.85
N ASP A 232 -8.53 -24.65 -1.92
CA ASP A 232 -8.02 -23.30 -1.99
C ASP A 232 -6.48 -23.33 -2.03
N VAL A 233 -5.87 -22.26 -2.50
CA VAL A 233 -4.41 -22.12 -2.56
C VAL A 233 -3.89 -21.65 -1.20
N PRO A 234 -2.89 -22.35 -0.60
CA PRO A 234 -2.27 -21.88 0.61
C PRO A 234 -1.70 -20.48 0.44
N ASP A 235 -2.04 -19.57 1.34
CA ASP A 235 -1.51 -18.20 1.33
C ASP A 235 -0.22 -18.04 2.17
N PHE A 236 0.55 -19.11 2.25
CA PHE A 236 1.85 -19.26 2.91
C PHE A 236 2.67 -20.32 2.17
N ILE A 237 3.92 -20.53 2.58
CA ILE A 237 4.79 -21.55 1.95
C ILE A 237 4.19 -22.94 2.18
N LYS A 238 3.73 -23.57 1.11
CA LYS A 238 2.97 -24.83 1.16
C LYS A 238 3.75 -26.02 1.76
N THR A 239 5.08 -26.00 1.73
CA THR A 239 5.94 -27.05 2.30
C THR A 239 6.28 -26.84 3.77
N THR A 240 5.83 -25.75 4.40
CA THR A 240 6.07 -25.50 5.82
C THR A 240 5.21 -26.45 6.66
N LYS A 241 5.84 -27.27 7.49
CA LYS A 241 5.13 -28.25 8.31
C LYS A 241 4.15 -27.57 9.28
N PRO A 242 3.00 -28.19 9.59
CA PRO A 242 2.03 -27.64 10.53
C PRO A 242 2.62 -27.30 11.90
N THR A 243 3.54 -28.11 12.37
CA THR A 243 4.18 -27.98 13.70
C THR A 243 5.40 -27.06 13.70
N ASP A 244 5.82 -26.56 12.55
CA ASP A 244 6.97 -25.66 12.45
C ASP A 244 6.67 -24.31 13.14
N PRO A 245 7.44 -23.92 14.16
CA PRO A 245 7.21 -22.65 14.88
C PRO A 245 7.43 -21.42 13.99
N ALA A 246 8.23 -21.53 12.94
CA ALA A 246 8.62 -20.37 12.14
C ALA A 246 7.62 -19.96 11.07
N GLY A 247 6.68 -20.80 10.68
CA GLY A 247 6.05 -20.52 9.42
C GLY A 247 4.54 -20.54 9.33
N SER A 248 3.92 -21.57 9.81
CA SER A 248 2.58 -21.89 9.37
C SER A 248 1.45 -21.63 10.38
N LYS A 249 1.75 -21.10 11.53
CA LYS A 249 0.71 -20.80 12.53
C LYS A 249 -0.09 -19.57 12.10
N PRO A 250 -1.43 -19.62 12.14
CA PRO A 250 -2.24 -18.44 11.88
C PRO A 250 -1.95 -17.37 12.93
N PHE A 251 -1.87 -16.12 12.51
CA PHE A 251 -1.62 -14.99 13.41
C PHE A 251 -2.84 -14.66 14.27
N CYS A 252 -4.00 -14.90 13.76
CA CYS A 252 -5.24 -14.67 14.44
C CYS A 252 -6.05 -15.96 14.43
N SER A 253 -6.13 -16.60 15.55
CA SER A 253 -7.13 -17.65 15.81
C SER A 253 -8.33 -16.98 16.44
N LEU A 254 -9.16 -16.35 15.65
CA LEU A 254 -10.54 -16.17 16.10
C LEU A 254 -11.23 -17.49 15.81
N PRO A 255 -11.63 -18.23 16.83
CA PRO A 255 -12.48 -19.41 16.63
C PRO A 255 -13.82 -18.90 16.13
N TYR A 256 -14.21 -19.32 14.94
CA TYR A 256 -15.57 -19.26 14.46
C TYR A 256 -16.22 -20.61 14.60
#